data_738573f2a1b27e248e4f7af2c7da7a96
#
_entry.id   738573f2a1b27e248e4f7af2c7da7a96
#
_cell.length_a   1.000
_cell.length_b   1.000
_cell.length_c   1.000
_cell.angle_alpha   90.00
_cell.angle_beta   90.00
_cell.angle_gamma   90.00
#
_symmetry.space_group_name_H-M   'P 1'
#
loop_
_entity.id
_entity.type
_entity.pdbx_description
1 polymer ?
#
loop_
_entity_poly.entity_id
_entity_poly.type
_entity_poly.pdbx_seq_one_letter_code
_entity_poly.pdbx_strand_id
1 'polypeptide(L)'
;MVAIAATACSDFGAAGVHSGAASGFIFAAVLAVVVLVGNQFLILLVLLLAGVAWVAVLSTINAELQLFLPAWVRARGLSIYQMVLFGSQALAALLWGVLAALLGLLPTFLLAGAVMAGAALTMRLRPLVDTSAMDRSTVSYWPEPSLVVDLDPASGPVVVKTVYTISTQHEKRFLKAMADVRLLRLRTGATQWGLYRDGETAHQFIELFVVASWDEHLRQHGERLTGSSRQVQERATALSDPPPETSHLIAIDVGD
;
A
#
# COMPACT_ATOMS: atom_id res chain seq x y z
N MET A 1 3.54 4.12 33.53
CA MET A 1 4.26 3.54 32.39
C MET A 1 3.42 3.44 31.11
N VAL A 2 2.16 3.03 31.17
CA VAL A 2 1.27 2.97 29.98
C VAL A 2 0.98 4.36 29.36
N ALA A 3 0.89 5.41 30.18
CA ALA A 3 0.64 6.79 29.71
C ALA A 3 1.83 7.40 28.93
N ILE A 4 3.07 7.03 29.26
CA ILE A 4 4.28 7.50 28.56
C ILE A 4 4.41 6.79 27.19
N ALA A 5 3.97 5.54 27.08
CA ALA A 5 3.91 4.83 25.81
C ALA A 5 2.80 5.38 24.89
N ALA A 6 1.68 5.84 25.47
CA ALA A 6 0.57 6.41 24.70
C ALA A 6 0.88 7.81 24.13
N THR A 7 1.57 8.67 24.89
CA THR A 7 2.03 9.98 24.38
C THR A 7 3.17 9.86 23.36
N ALA A 8 4.05 8.88 23.48
CA ALA A 8 5.03 8.57 22.44
C ALA A 8 4.35 8.07 21.15
N CYS A 9 3.18 7.45 21.22
CA CYS A 9 2.44 6.92 20.07
C CYS A 9 1.68 8.02 19.31
N SER A 10 1.20 9.09 19.98
CA SER A 10 0.46 10.18 19.33
C SER A 10 1.35 11.12 18.50
N ASP A 11 2.61 11.28 18.89
CA ASP A 11 3.58 12.12 18.17
C ASP A 11 4.25 11.40 16.98
N PHE A 12 4.04 10.07 16.88
CA PHE A 12 4.66 9.25 15.83
C PHE A 12 4.01 9.42 14.43
N GLY A 13 2.76 9.86 14.35
CA GLY A 13 2.05 10.03 13.08
C GLY A 13 2.60 11.14 12.16
N ALA A 14 3.15 12.21 12.73
CA ALA A 14 3.76 13.32 11.98
C ALA A 14 5.30 13.22 11.88
N ALA A 15 5.94 12.40 12.72
CA ALA A 15 7.39 12.28 12.87
C ALA A 15 7.96 10.93 12.38
N GLY A 16 7.19 10.13 11.67
CA GLY A 16 7.52 8.72 11.36
C GLY A 16 8.90 8.46 10.74
N VAL A 17 9.45 9.41 10.00
CA VAL A 17 10.78 9.29 9.37
C VAL A 17 11.91 9.66 10.34
N HIS A 18 11.70 10.70 11.13
CA HIS A 18 12.71 11.13 12.13
C HIS A 18 12.81 10.14 13.28
N SER A 19 11.72 9.49 13.64
CA SER A 19 11.69 8.48 14.71
C SER A 19 12.31 7.14 14.29
N GLY A 20 12.17 6.72 13.03
CA GLY A 20 12.82 5.52 12.50
C GLY A 20 14.35 5.62 12.52
N ALA A 21 14.90 6.78 12.14
CA ALA A 21 16.33 7.03 12.22
C ALA A 21 16.82 7.11 13.67
N ALA A 22 16.06 7.78 14.57
CA ALA A 22 16.40 7.88 15.98
C ALA A 22 16.42 6.51 16.67
N SER A 23 15.44 5.65 16.40
CA SER A 23 15.41 4.27 16.93
C SER A 23 16.61 3.44 16.45
N GLY A 24 17.00 3.58 15.17
CA GLY A 24 18.19 2.90 14.64
C GLY A 24 19.49 3.29 15.38
N PHE A 25 19.68 4.58 15.68
CA PHE A 25 20.83 5.04 16.45
C PHE A 25 20.77 4.57 17.90
N ILE A 26 19.59 4.53 18.53
CA ILE A 26 19.41 3.98 19.88
C ILE A 26 19.81 2.50 19.91
N PHE A 27 19.36 1.69 18.95
CA PHE A 27 19.75 0.28 18.85
C PHE A 27 21.25 0.10 18.60
N ALA A 28 21.87 0.93 17.76
CA ALA A 28 23.33 0.91 17.57
C ALA A 28 24.08 1.22 18.86
N ALA A 29 23.63 2.21 19.62
CA ALA A 29 24.19 2.55 20.93
C ALA A 29 24.00 1.42 21.95
N VAL A 30 22.84 0.77 22.00
CA VAL A 30 22.57 -0.40 22.83
C VAL A 30 23.55 -1.53 22.54
N LEU A 31 23.80 -1.86 21.27
CA LEU A 31 24.76 -2.88 20.88
C LEU A 31 26.19 -2.55 21.35
N ALA A 32 26.59 -1.29 21.24
CA ALA A 32 27.90 -0.84 21.75
C ALA A 32 28.00 -0.96 23.29
N VAL A 33 26.96 -0.54 24.01
CA VAL A 33 26.90 -0.63 25.46
C VAL A 33 26.97 -2.08 25.95
N VAL A 34 26.23 -2.99 25.32
CA VAL A 34 26.22 -4.43 25.67
C VAL A 34 27.61 -5.03 25.57
N VAL A 35 28.43 -4.58 24.63
CA VAL A 35 29.78 -5.12 24.41
C VAL A 35 30.82 -4.48 25.31
N LEU A 36 30.68 -3.17 25.60
CA LEU A 36 31.69 -2.41 26.37
C LEU A 36 31.48 -2.45 27.86
N VAL A 37 30.28 -2.77 28.33
CA VAL A 37 29.93 -2.75 29.76
C VAL A 37 29.93 -4.17 30.31
N GLY A 38 30.83 -4.44 31.24
CA GLY A 38 30.95 -5.75 31.94
C GLY A 38 29.92 -5.98 33.07
N ASN A 39 28.98 -5.04 33.30
CA ASN A 39 28.00 -5.14 34.39
C ASN A 39 26.70 -5.79 33.89
N GLN A 40 26.41 -6.99 34.35
CA GLN A 40 25.24 -7.80 33.92
C GLN A 40 23.91 -7.12 34.23
N PHE A 41 23.78 -6.40 35.36
CA PHE A 41 22.52 -5.70 35.69
C PHE A 41 22.25 -4.53 34.76
N LEU A 42 23.27 -3.79 34.35
CA LEU A 42 23.14 -2.69 33.42
C LEU A 42 22.77 -3.22 32.02
N ILE A 43 23.38 -4.33 31.58
CA ILE A 43 23.04 -4.98 30.30
C ILE A 43 21.58 -5.43 30.32
N LEU A 44 21.10 -6.05 31.40
CA LEU A 44 19.67 -6.46 31.48
C LEU A 44 18.72 -5.27 31.41
N LEU A 45 19.03 -4.17 32.08
CA LEU A 45 18.21 -2.96 32.04
C LEU A 45 18.15 -2.37 30.61
N VAL A 46 19.28 -2.28 29.93
CA VAL A 46 19.38 -1.76 28.57
C VAL A 46 18.65 -2.67 27.59
N LEU A 47 18.76 -3.99 27.72
CA LEU A 47 18.04 -4.95 26.89
C LEU A 47 16.52 -4.90 27.12
N LEU A 48 16.08 -4.68 28.35
CA LEU A 48 14.67 -4.49 28.68
C LEU A 48 14.10 -3.24 27.95
N LEU A 49 14.82 -2.13 28.03
CA LEU A 49 14.41 -0.88 27.35
C LEU A 49 14.39 -1.05 25.82
N ALA A 50 15.40 -1.72 25.26
CA ALA A 50 15.46 -2.05 23.84
C ALA A 50 14.29 -2.95 23.42
N GLY A 51 13.92 -3.94 24.22
CA GLY A 51 12.77 -4.81 23.99
C GLY A 51 11.44 -4.04 23.97
N VAL A 52 11.23 -3.12 24.91
CA VAL A 52 10.05 -2.25 24.93
C VAL A 52 10.00 -1.38 23.66
N ALA A 53 11.12 -0.76 23.27
CA ALA A 53 11.21 0.04 22.06
C ALA A 53 10.92 -0.80 20.80
N TRP A 54 11.43 -2.02 20.73
CA TRP A 54 11.18 -2.96 19.62
C TRP A 54 9.69 -3.30 19.48
N VAL A 55 9.03 -3.66 20.59
CA VAL A 55 7.57 -3.95 20.57
C VAL A 55 6.78 -2.72 20.14
N ALA A 56 7.12 -1.53 20.61
CA ALA A 56 6.47 -0.29 20.21
C ALA A 56 6.59 -0.04 18.70
N VAL A 57 7.80 -0.19 18.13
CA VAL A 57 8.02 -0.04 16.68
C VAL A 57 7.21 -1.06 15.86
N LEU A 58 7.24 -2.34 16.26
CA LEU A 58 6.46 -3.38 15.57
C LEU A 58 4.96 -3.12 15.64
N SER A 59 4.45 -2.70 16.79
CA SER A 59 3.03 -2.40 16.98
C SER A 59 2.60 -1.22 16.11
N THR A 60 3.43 -0.19 16.01
CA THR A 60 3.16 0.98 15.16
C THR A 60 3.14 0.60 13.68
N ILE A 61 4.15 -0.14 13.20
CA ILE A 61 4.20 -0.59 11.81
C ILE A 61 2.99 -1.48 11.48
N ASN A 62 2.61 -2.40 12.37
CA ASN A 62 1.44 -3.25 12.17
C ASN A 62 0.13 -2.43 12.13
N ALA A 63 -0.02 -1.43 13.00
CA ALA A 63 -1.19 -0.57 13.01
C ALA A 63 -1.29 0.27 11.73
N GLU A 64 -0.20 0.92 11.33
CA GLU A 64 -0.13 1.70 10.10
C GLU A 64 -0.42 0.85 8.85
N LEU A 65 0.15 -0.36 8.80
CA LEU A 65 -0.08 -1.27 7.67
C LEU A 65 -1.55 -1.72 7.60
N GLN A 66 -2.20 -1.97 8.75
CA GLN A 66 -3.63 -2.30 8.81
C GLN A 66 -4.52 -1.15 8.38
N LEU A 67 -4.15 0.09 8.71
CA LEU A 67 -4.86 1.29 8.28
C LEU A 67 -4.61 1.60 6.80
N PHE A 68 -3.39 1.31 6.31
CA PHE A 68 -3.01 1.55 4.92
C PHE A 68 -3.70 0.60 3.94
N LEU A 69 -3.90 -0.66 4.32
CA LEU A 69 -4.41 -1.67 3.43
C LEU A 69 -5.96 -1.68 3.42
N PRO A 70 -6.61 -1.58 2.25
CA PRO A 70 -8.04 -1.82 2.11
C PRO A 70 -8.43 -3.20 2.64
N ALA A 71 -9.66 -3.33 3.16
CA ALA A 71 -10.13 -4.55 3.83
C ALA A 71 -9.95 -5.82 2.98
N TRP A 72 -10.21 -5.74 1.68
CA TRP A 72 -10.16 -6.87 0.75
C TRP A 72 -8.76 -7.42 0.46
N VAL A 73 -7.67 -6.65 0.65
CA VAL A 73 -6.28 -7.12 0.51
C VAL A 73 -5.53 -7.21 1.82
N ARG A 74 -6.12 -6.76 2.93
CA ARG A 74 -5.44 -6.63 4.24
C ARG A 74 -4.82 -7.95 4.68
N ALA A 75 -5.56 -9.05 4.63
CA ALA A 75 -5.06 -10.36 5.02
C ALA A 75 -3.84 -10.80 4.21
N ARG A 76 -3.89 -10.65 2.89
CA ARG A 76 -2.76 -10.99 2.00
C ARG A 76 -1.56 -10.08 2.22
N GLY A 77 -1.79 -8.77 2.35
CA GLY A 77 -0.73 -7.80 2.61
C GLY A 77 -0.02 -8.04 3.94
N LEU A 78 -0.77 -8.32 5.00
CA LEU A 78 -0.21 -8.69 6.30
C LEU A 78 0.57 -10.00 6.26
N SER A 79 0.08 -11.03 5.53
CA SER A 79 0.78 -12.31 5.38
C SER A 79 2.13 -12.13 4.67
N ILE A 80 2.18 -11.34 3.59
CA ILE A 80 3.43 -11.04 2.88
C ILE A 80 4.40 -10.28 3.79
N TYR A 81 3.90 -9.26 4.49
CA TYR A 81 4.69 -8.50 5.46
C TYR A 81 5.30 -9.40 6.53
N GLN A 82 4.50 -10.28 7.14
CA GLN A 82 4.95 -11.23 8.15
C GLN A 82 6.00 -12.21 7.60
N MET A 83 5.79 -12.73 6.41
CA MET A 83 6.73 -13.63 5.74
C MET A 83 8.08 -12.94 5.51
N VAL A 84 8.08 -11.71 5.01
CA VAL A 84 9.30 -10.92 4.80
C VAL A 84 9.97 -10.59 6.14
N LEU A 85 9.20 -10.20 7.15
CA LEU A 85 9.72 -9.86 8.48
C LEU A 85 10.41 -11.06 9.14
N PHE A 86 9.72 -12.18 9.27
CA PHE A 86 10.30 -13.37 9.92
C PHE A 86 11.36 -14.06 9.05
N GLY A 87 11.19 -14.06 7.74
CA GLY A 87 12.17 -14.59 6.80
C GLY A 87 13.49 -13.81 6.87
N SER A 88 13.42 -12.48 6.88
CA SER A 88 14.62 -11.65 7.03
C SER A 88 15.28 -11.81 8.40
N GLN A 89 14.51 -11.98 9.47
CA GLN A 89 15.06 -12.26 10.82
C GLN A 89 15.79 -13.61 10.85
N ALA A 90 15.22 -14.66 10.24
CA ALA A 90 15.86 -15.98 10.19
C ALA A 90 17.19 -15.93 9.41
N LEU A 91 17.19 -15.26 8.25
CA LEU A 91 18.41 -15.06 7.46
C LEU A 91 19.45 -14.23 8.19
N ALA A 92 19.02 -13.16 8.85
CA ALA A 92 19.91 -12.33 9.66
C ALA A 92 20.52 -13.11 10.84
N ALA A 93 19.73 -13.93 11.54
CA ALA A 93 20.21 -14.74 12.65
C ALA A 93 21.29 -15.75 12.18
N LEU A 94 21.09 -16.39 11.03
CA LEU A 94 22.06 -17.28 10.41
C LEU A 94 23.35 -16.53 10.05
N LEU A 95 23.23 -15.37 9.37
CA LEU A 95 24.37 -14.55 8.97
C LEU A 95 25.21 -14.10 10.18
N TRP A 96 24.54 -13.53 11.17
CA TRP A 96 25.22 -13.03 12.38
C TRP A 96 25.80 -14.17 13.21
N GLY A 97 25.15 -15.34 13.26
CA GLY A 97 25.67 -16.53 13.89
C GLY A 97 26.96 -17.03 13.26
N VAL A 98 27.01 -17.11 11.92
CA VAL A 98 28.23 -17.48 11.18
C VAL A 98 29.34 -16.45 11.39
N LEU A 99 29.03 -15.16 11.31
CA LEU A 99 30.02 -14.11 11.56
C LEU A 99 30.58 -14.15 12.98
N ALA A 100 29.74 -14.41 13.98
CA ALA A 100 30.18 -14.56 15.36
C ALA A 100 31.09 -15.77 15.56
N ALA A 101 30.83 -16.87 14.85
CA ALA A 101 31.70 -18.06 14.88
C ALA A 101 33.07 -17.81 14.23
N LEU A 102 33.12 -17.01 13.16
CA LEU A 102 34.36 -16.74 12.42
C LEU A 102 35.20 -15.60 13.01
N LEU A 103 34.55 -14.52 13.43
CA LEU A 103 35.22 -13.28 13.85
C LEU A 103 35.26 -13.11 15.39
N GLY A 104 34.44 -13.89 16.10
CA GLY A 104 34.20 -13.71 17.54
C GLY A 104 33.08 -12.68 17.82
N LEU A 105 32.62 -12.62 19.07
CA LEU A 105 31.47 -11.81 19.47
C LEU A 105 31.71 -10.31 19.35
N LEU A 106 32.85 -9.81 19.87
CA LEU A 106 33.14 -8.38 19.91
C LEU A 106 33.12 -7.72 18.53
N PRO A 107 33.88 -8.18 17.51
CA PRO A 107 33.86 -7.55 16.18
C PRO A 107 32.52 -7.72 15.49
N THR A 108 31.81 -8.81 15.72
CA THR A 108 30.48 -9.02 15.14
C THR A 108 29.46 -8.01 15.67
N PHE A 109 29.44 -7.74 16.97
CA PHE A 109 28.55 -6.72 17.53
C PHE A 109 28.91 -5.29 17.06
N LEU A 110 30.19 -4.97 16.95
CA LEU A 110 30.62 -3.67 16.41
C LEU A 110 30.21 -3.51 14.94
N LEU A 111 30.35 -4.57 14.15
CA LEU A 111 29.91 -4.58 12.76
C LEU A 111 28.38 -4.42 12.65
N ALA A 112 27.62 -5.12 13.49
CA ALA A 112 26.17 -4.99 13.54
C ALA A 112 25.75 -3.55 13.90
N GLY A 113 26.40 -2.95 14.88
CA GLY A 113 26.20 -1.54 15.26
C GLY A 113 26.50 -0.58 14.11
N ALA A 114 27.60 -0.80 13.38
CA ALA A 114 27.96 0.02 12.23
C ALA A 114 26.94 -0.10 11.09
N VAL A 115 26.46 -1.31 10.78
CA VAL A 115 25.40 -1.55 9.79
C VAL A 115 24.10 -0.86 10.19
N MET A 116 23.69 -0.95 11.45
CA MET A 116 22.51 -0.26 11.97
C MET A 116 22.63 1.26 11.88
N ALA A 117 23.78 1.81 12.25
CA ALA A 117 24.02 3.25 12.15
C ALA A 117 24.00 3.72 10.68
N GLY A 118 24.59 2.95 9.77
CA GLY A 118 24.53 3.21 8.32
C GLY A 118 23.11 3.17 7.78
N ALA A 119 22.31 2.19 8.16
CA ALA A 119 20.90 2.10 7.79
C ALA A 119 20.08 3.30 8.33
N ALA A 120 20.29 3.70 9.59
CA ALA A 120 19.65 4.87 10.18
C ALA A 120 20.03 6.17 9.45
N LEU A 121 21.28 6.30 9.03
CA LEU A 121 21.77 7.44 8.25
C LEU A 121 21.11 7.49 6.85
N THR A 122 20.99 6.36 6.17
CA THR A 122 20.32 6.30 4.85
C THR A 122 18.84 6.67 4.94
N MET A 123 18.13 6.25 6.01
CA MET A 123 16.74 6.67 6.27
C MET A 123 16.62 8.18 6.47
N ARG A 124 17.60 8.80 7.15
CA ARG A 124 17.62 10.25 7.36
C ARG A 124 17.89 11.03 6.07
N LEU A 125 18.72 10.49 5.17
CA LEU A 125 19.08 11.13 3.90
C LEU A 125 18.04 10.92 2.80
N ARG A 126 17.25 9.85 2.88
CA ARG A 126 16.18 9.51 1.91
C ARG A 126 14.87 9.27 2.65
N PRO A 127 14.15 10.33 3.02
CA PRO A 127 12.86 10.19 3.69
C PRO A 127 11.88 9.40 2.80
N LEU A 128 11.09 8.53 3.44
CA LEU A 128 10.01 7.81 2.78
C LEU A 128 8.96 8.81 2.28
N VAL A 129 8.27 8.45 1.20
CA VAL A 129 7.19 9.27 0.64
C VAL A 129 6.07 9.37 1.68
N ASP A 130 5.71 10.60 2.03
CA ASP A 130 4.58 10.85 2.93
C ASP A 130 3.26 10.47 2.25
N THR A 131 2.57 9.49 2.81
CA THR A 131 1.28 8.99 2.34
C THR A 131 0.12 9.43 3.23
N SER A 132 0.35 10.29 4.23
CA SER A 132 -0.65 10.75 5.19
C SER A 132 -1.77 11.57 4.53
N ALA A 133 -1.46 12.25 3.41
CA ALA A 133 -2.43 13.06 2.66
C ALA A 133 -3.36 12.25 1.73
N MET A 134 -3.17 10.93 1.61
CA MET A 134 -4.08 10.11 0.79
C MET A 134 -5.39 9.86 1.53
N ASP A 135 -6.49 10.33 0.97
CA ASP A 135 -7.84 9.99 1.45
C ASP A 135 -8.13 8.50 1.18
N ARG A 136 -8.17 7.73 2.27
CA ARG A 136 -8.37 6.27 2.28
C ARG A 136 -9.77 5.87 2.72
N SER A 137 -10.66 6.85 2.98
CA SER A 137 -12.06 6.55 3.25
C SER A 137 -12.65 5.79 2.06
N THR A 138 -13.40 4.73 2.32
CA THR A 138 -14.19 4.05 1.30
C THR A 138 -15.33 4.98 0.90
N VAL A 139 -15.38 5.38 -0.36
CA VAL A 139 -16.42 6.25 -0.88
C VAL A 139 -17.28 5.44 -1.84
N SER A 140 -18.55 5.27 -1.49
CA SER A 140 -19.56 4.82 -2.45
C SER A 140 -19.85 6.00 -3.39
N TYR A 141 -19.19 6.01 -4.52
CA TYR A 141 -19.20 7.16 -5.47
C TYR A 141 -20.19 6.97 -6.64
N TRP A 142 -20.65 5.76 -6.85
CA TRP A 142 -21.42 5.43 -8.02
C TRP A 142 -22.89 5.24 -7.66
N PRO A 143 -23.83 5.94 -8.30
CA PRO A 143 -25.23 5.55 -8.19
C PRO A 143 -25.34 4.11 -8.71
N GLU A 144 -26.05 3.27 -7.97
CA GLU A 144 -26.33 1.90 -8.39
C GLU A 144 -26.89 1.93 -9.80
N PRO A 145 -26.28 1.22 -10.77
CA PRO A 145 -26.77 1.24 -12.15
C PRO A 145 -28.19 0.68 -12.16
N SER A 146 -29.12 1.46 -12.72
CA SER A 146 -30.49 1.01 -12.91
C SER A 146 -30.49 -0.04 -14.03
N LEU A 147 -30.42 -1.31 -13.63
CA LEU A 147 -30.52 -2.41 -14.57
C LEU A 147 -32.00 -2.65 -14.94
N VAL A 148 -32.25 -2.86 -16.22
CA VAL A 148 -33.55 -3.24 -16.73
C VAL A 148 -33.78 -4.76 -16.63
N VAL A 149 -32.69 -5.51 -16.42
CA VAL A 149 -32.69 -6.98 -16.37
C VAL A 149 -32.38 -7.41 -14.93
N ASP A 150 -33.18 -8.35 -14.42
CA ASP A 150 -32.89 -8.98 -13.12
C ASP A 150 -31.71 -9.94 -13.28
N LEU A 151 -30.61 -9.64 -12.62
CA LEU A 151 -29.34 -10.36 -12.77
C LEU A 151 -29.01 -11.17 -11.51
N ASP A 152 -28.64 -12.42 -11.74
CA ASP A 152 -27.98 -13.21 -10.69
C ASP A 152 -26.65 -12.55 -10.33
N PRO A 153 -26.32 -12.33 -9.04
CA PRO A 153 -25.03 -11.82 -8.61
C PRO A 153 -23.82 -12.56 -9.20
N ALA A 154 -23.95 -13.84 -9.48
CA ALA A 154 -22.92 -14.66 -10.10
C ALA A 154 -22.79 -14.47 -11.62
N SER A 155 -23.73 -13.75 -12.26
CA SER A 155 -23.71 -13.53 -13.71
C SER A 155 -22.41 -12.81 -14.12
N GLY A 156 -21.76 -13.31 -15.14
CA GLY A 156 -20.52 -12.76 -15.67
C GLY A 156 -19.88 -13.62 -16.74
N PRO A 157 -18.77 -13.14 -17.32
CA PRO A 157 -18.08 -11.88 -17.04
C PRO A 157 -18.88 -10.63 -17.44
N VAL A 158 -18.64 -9.53 -16.71
CA VAL A 158 -19.25 -8.23 -17.01
C VAL A 158 -18.23 -7.33 -17.68
N VAL A 159 -18.59 -6.78 -18.83
CA VAL A 159 -17.79 -5.78 -19.54
C VAL A 159 -18.39 -4.40 -19.28
N VAL A 160 -17.61 -3.53 -18.66
CA VAL A 160 -17.99 -2.12 -18.46
C VAL A 160 -17.40 -1.30 -19.59
N LYS A 161 -18.26 -0.61 -20.32
CA LYS A 161 -17.92 0.28 -21.42
C LYS A 161 -18.16 1.71 -20.99
N THR A 162 -17.15 2.57 -21.08
CA THR A 162 -17.30 4.01 -20.86
C THR A 162 -16.82 4.75 -22.10
N VAL A 163 -17.67 5.63 -22.61
CA VAL A 163 -17.39 6.44 -23.80
C VAL A 163 -17.07 7.86 -23.37
N TYR A 164 -15.90 8.35 -23.81
CA TYR A 164 -15.41 9.70 -23.55
C TYR A 164 -15.31 10.49 -24.84
N THR A 165 -15.76 11.73 -24.84
CA THR A 165 -15.56 12.67 -25.94
C THR A 165 -14.51 13.70 -25.57
N ILE A 166 -13.33 13.63 -26.19
CA ILE A 166 -12.14 14.40 -25.80
C ILE A 166 -11.69 15.28 -26.93
N SER A 167 -11.64 16.58 -26.70
CA SER A 167 -11.11 17.52 -27.68
C SER A 167 -9.61 17.28 -27.95
N THR A 168 -9.13 17.58 -29.14
CA THR A 168 -7.74 17.40 -29.55
C THR A 168 -6.74 18.10 -28.60
N GLN A 169 -7.15 19.22 -28.01
CA GLN A 169 -6.32 19.97 -27.04
C GLN A 169 -6.09 19.19 -25.74
N HIS A 170 -7.06 18.39 -25.29
CA HIS A 170 -7.04 17.66 -24.04
C HIS A 170 -6.54 16.22 -24.18
N GLU A 171 -6.34 15.72 -25.39
CA GLU A 171 -6.00 14.32 -25.65
C GLU A 171 -4.76 13.85 -24.87
N LYS A 172 -3.65 14.58 -24.92
CA LYS A 172 -2.42 14.21 -24.19
C LYS A 172 -2.64 14.13 -22.68
N ARG A 173 -3.42 15.06 -22.13
CA ARG A 173 -3.75 15.08 -20.68
C ARG A 173 -4.68 13.93 -20.33
N PHE A 174 -5.64 13.64 -21.19
CA PHE A 174 -6.57 12.52 -21.04
C PHE A 174 -5.82 11.18 -21.04
N LEU A 175 -4.95 10.92 -22.02
CA LEU A 175 -4.16 9.69 -22.09
C LEU A 175 -3.29 9.48 -20.82
N LYS A 176 -2.73 10.56 -20.28
CA LYS A 176 -1.99 10.49 -19.01
C LYS A 176 -2.91 10.15 -17.84
N ALA A 177 -4.09 10.76 -17.74
CA ALA A 177 -5.07 10.45 -16.69
C ALA A 177 -5.56 9.00 -16.80
N MET A 178 -5.77 8.49 -18.02
CA MET A 178 -6.21 7.11 -18.26
C MET A 178 -5.15 6.06 -17.89
N ALA A 179 -3.87 6.40 -17.88
CA ALA A 179 -2.83 5.52 -17.33
C ALA A 179 -3.04 5.27 -15.83
N ASP A 180 -3.42 6.30 -15.07
CA ASP A 180 -3.74 6.18 -13.65
C ASP A 180 -5.06 5.41 -13.44
N VAL A 181 -6.08 5.65 -14.29
CA VAL A 181 -7.35 4.92 -14.29
C VAL A 181 -7.13 3.43 -14.57
N ARG A 182 -6.28 3.08 -15.54
CA ARG A 182 -5.91 1.68 -15.79
C ARG A 182 -5.40 0.97 -14.55
N LEU A 183 -4.45 1.58 -13.84
CA LEU A 183 -3.90 1.01 -12.60
C LEU A 183 -4.98 0.86 -11.53
N LEU A 184 -5.88 1.83 -11.44
CA LEU A 184 -7.00 1.80 -10.52
C LEU A 184 -7.93 0.61 -10.84
N ARG A 185 -8.37 0.44 -12.11
CA ARG A 185 -9.27 -0.66 -12.51
C ARG A 185 -8.67 -2.03 -12.21
N LEU A 186 -7.41 -2.25 -12.58
CA LEU A 186 -6.71 -3.51 -12.32
C LEU A 186 -6.53 -3.79 -10.82
N ARG A 187 -6.26 -2.77 -10.02
CA ARG A 187 -6.15 -2.91 -8.56
C ARG A 187 -7.47 -3.23 -7.88
N THR A 188 -8.57 -2.77 -8.42
CA THR A 188 -9.89 -2.92 -7.80
C THR A 188 -10.67 -4.15 -8.28
N GLY A 189 -10.15 -4.96 -9.21
CA GLY A 189 -10.75 -6.24 -9.58
C GLY A 189 -10.99 -6.44 -11.07
N ALA A 190 -10.63 -5.50 -11.93
CA ALA A 190 -10.68 -5.73 -13.36
C ALA A 190 -9.65 -6.79 -13.77
N THR A 191 -10.09 -7.77 -14.52
CA THR A 191 -9.24 -8.84 -15.08
C THR A 191 -8.59 -8.42 -16.39
N GLN A 192 -9.27 -7.56 -17.15
CA GLN A 192 -8.79 -6.98 -18.41
C GLN A 192 -9.14 -5.50 -18.46
N TRP A 193 -8.32 -4.72 -19.16
CA TRP A 193 -8.55 -3.30 -19.38
C TRP A 193 -7.98 -2.88 -20.73
N GLY A 194 -8.72 -2.06 -21.47
CA GLY A 194 -8.30 -1.47 -22.74
C GLY A 194 -8.88 -0.07 -22.93
N LEU A 195 -8.11 0.78 -23.59
CA LEU A 195 -8.57 2.08 -24.07
C LEU A 195 -8.43 2.10 -25.60
N TYR A 196 -9.51 2.40 -26.27
CA TYR A 196 -9.61 2.37 -27.71
C TYR A 196 -10.00 3.75 -28.21
N ARG A 197 -9.54 4.11 -29.41
CA ARG A 197 -10.07 5.26 -30.14
C ARG A 197 -11.14 4.72 -31.08
N ASP A 198 -12.29 5.39 -31.11
CA ASP A 198 -13.32 5.09 -32.12
C ASP A 198 -12.78 5.46 -33.51
N GLY A 199 -12.86 4.53 -34.44
CA GLY A 199 -12.38 4.72 -35.80
C GLY A 199 -13.40 5.43 -36.72
N GLU A 200 -14.67 5.44 -36.29
CA GLU A 200 -15.78 5.99 -37.05
C GLU A 200 -16.25 7.36 -36.54
N THR A 201 -16.03 7.59 -35.24
CA THR A 201 -16.45 8.84 -34.57
C THR A 201 -15.23 9.65 -34.10
N ALA A 202 -15.10 10.86 -34.62
CA ALA A 202 -14.00 11.74 -34.25
C ALA A 202 -14.05 12.10 -32.75
N HIS A 203 -12.85 12.18 -32.11
CA HIS A 203 -12.69 12.61 -30.71
C HIS A 203 -13.30 11.66 -29.67
N GLN A 204 -13.76 10.47 -30.05
CA GLN A 204 -14.26 9.48 -29.11
C GLN A 204 -13.19 8.48 -28.69
N PHE A 205 -13.16 8.21 -27.35
CA PHE A 205 -12.35 7.18 -26.73
C PHE A 205 -13.25 6.25 -25.92
N ILE A 206 -13.00 4.97 -26.02
CA ILE A 206 -13.80 3.93 -25.38
C ILE A 206 -12.90 3.19 -24.39
N GLU A 207 -13.21 3.30 -23.10
CA GLU A 207 -12.65 2.44 -22.06
C GLU A 207 -13.47 1.16 -21.98
N LEU A 208 -12.82 0.02 -22.05
CA LEU A 208 -13.41 -1.29 -21.76
C LEU A 208 -12.64 -1.95 -20.64
N PHE A 209 -13.34 -2.42 -19.63
CA PHE A 209 -12.74 -3.31 -18.64
C PHE A 209 -13.68 -4.45 -18.26
N VAL A 210 -13.10 -5.58 -17.89
CA VAL A 210 -13.82 -6.81 -17.61
C VAL A 210 -13.68 -7.13 -16.12
N VAL A 211 -14.79 -7.45 -15.47
CA VAL A 211 -14.83 -8.00 -14.11
C VAL A 211 -15.45 -9.40 -14.13
N ALA A 212 -15.09 -10.23 -13.16
CA ALA A 212 -15.44 -11.65 -13.19
C ALA A 212 -16.94 -11.92 -13.04
N SER A 213 -17.69 -11.09 -12.28
CA SER A 213 -19.13 -11.22 -12.06
C SER A 213 -19.76 -9.87 -11.72
N TRP A 214 -21.10 -9.84 -11.72
CA TRP A 214 -21.84 -8.65 -11.30
C TRP A 214 -21.59 -8.29 -9.83
N ASP A 215 -21.56 -9.28 -8.95
CA ASP A 215 -21.22 -9.08 -7.53
C ASP A 215 -19.82 -8.51 -7.33
N GLU A 216 -18.84 -8.94 -8.14
CA GLU A 216 -17.49 -8.37 -8.12
C GLU A 216 -17.49 -6.91 -8.58
N HIS A 217 -18.33 -6.55 -9.55
CA HIS A 217 -18.53 -5.18 -10.00
C HIS A 217 -19.12 -4.30 -8.88
N LEU A 218 -20.15 -4.78 -8.19
CA LEU A 218 -20.75 -4.07 -7.05
C LEU A 218 -19.73 -3.87 -5.92
N ARG A 219 -18.95 -4.90 -5.59
CA ARG A 219 -17.87 -4.79 -4.59
C ARG A 219 -16.77 -3.82 -5.01
N GLN A 220 -16.46 -3.76 -6.29
CA GLN A 220 -15.51 -2.77 -6.82
C GLN A 220 -15.96 -1.34 -6.48
N HIS A 221 -17.24 -1.04 -6.67
CA HIS A 221 -17.80 0.29 -6.44
C HIS A 221 -18.11 0.60 -4.97
N GLY A 222 -18.62 -0.38 -4.21
CA GLY A 222 -19.04 -0.19 -2.82
C GLY A 222 -17.91 -0.25 -1.80
N GLU A 223 -16.92 -1.12 -2.02
CA GLU A 223 -15.96 -1.47 -0.96
C GLU A 223 -14.51 -1.12 -1.30
N ARG A 224 -14.15 -0.99 -2.59
CA ARG A 224 -12.74 -0.89 -3.02
C ARG A 224 -12.31 0.48 -3.50
N LEU A 225 -13.24 1.38 -3.77
CA LEU A 225 -12.93 2.76 -4.13
C LEU A 225 -12.66 3.59 -2.89
N THR A 226 -11.59 4.35 -2.93
CA THR A 226 -11.20 5.31 -1.90
C THR A 226 -11.34 6.74 -2.41
N GLY A 227 -11.29 7.73 -1.53
CA GLY A 227 -11.31 9.14 -1.92
C GLY A 227 -10.21 9.49 -2.94
N SER A 228 -9.02 8.89 -2.81
CA SER A 228 -7.95 9.04 -3.81
C SER A 228 -8.29 8.39 -5.15
N SER A 229 -9.01 7.26 -5.15
CA SER A 229 -9.50 6.59 -6.37
C SER A 229 -10.50 7.46 -7.11
N ARG A 230 -11.39 8.11 -6.36
CA ARG A 230 -12.36 9.09 -6.87
C ARG A 230 -11.66 10.24 -7.60
N GLN A 231 -10.64 10.84 -7.00
CA GLN A 231 -9.89 11.93 -7.60
C GLN A 231 -9.20 11.52 -8.92
N VAL A 232 -8.71 10.26 -9.00
CA VAL A 232 -8.14 9.73 -10.24
C VAL A 232 -9.19 9.68 -11.33
N GLN A 233 -10.37 9.17 -11.04
CA GLN A 233 -11.47 9.06 -11.99
C GLN A 233 -12.02 10.43 -12.39
N GLU A 234 -12.24 11.34 -11.43
CA GLU A 234 -12.71 12.70 -11.69
C GLU A 234 -11.77 13.48 -12.62
N ARG A 235 -10.45 13.31 -12.49
CA ARG A 235 -9.48 13.94 -13.40
C ARG A 235 -9.62 13.49 -14.85
N ALA A 236 -10.01 12.25 -15.09
CA ALA A 236 -10.25 11.75 -16.44
C ALA A 236 -11.62 12.20 -16.98
N THR A 237 -12.67 12.09 -16.14
CA THR A 237 -14.04 12.46 -16.54
C THR A 237 -14.19 13.96 -16.80
N ALA A 238 -13.49 14.82 -16.03
CA ALA A 238 -13.51 16.28 -16.22
C ALA A 238 -12.93 16.76 -17.57
N LEU A 239 -12.26 15.89 -18.31
CA LEU A 239 -11.71 16.20 -19.64
C LEU A 239 -12.68 15.85 -20.78
N SER A 240 -13.78 15.14 -20.47
CA SER A 240 -14.80 14.75 -21.43
C SER A 240 -15.92 15.79 -21.51
N ASP A 241 -16.29 16.16 -22.73
CA ASP A 241 -17.44 17.01 -23.02
C ASP A 241 -18.17 16.46 -24.26
N PRO A 242 -19.39 15.93 -24.10
CA PRO A 242 -20.21 15.83 -22.86
C PRO A 242 -19.63 14.88 -21.81
N PRO A 243 -20.21 14.83 -20.59
CA PRO A 243 -19.85 13.85 -19.57
C PRO A 243 -19.84 12.42 -20.10
N PRO A 244 -18.92 11.55 -19.64
CA PRO A 244 -18.80 10.21 -20.20
C PRO A 244 -20.04 9.36 -19.88
N GLU A 245 -20.44 8.54 -20.85
CA GLU A 245 -21.54 7.58 -20.73
C GLU A 245 -20.98 6.20 -20.40
N THR A 246 -21.53 5.56 -19.37
CA THR A 246 -21.13 4.20 -18.97
C THR A 246 -22.28 3.23 -19.19
N SER A 247 -21.97 2.08 -19.78
CA SER A 247 -22.88 0.95 -20.00
C SER A 247 -22.25 -0.36 -19.54
N HIS A 248 -23.12 -1.29 -19.12
CA HIS A 248 -22.72 -2.59 -18.60
C HIS A 248 -23.21 -3.68 -19.56
N LEU A 249 -22.27 -4.48 -20.05
CA LEU A 249 -22.55 -5.60 -20.95
C LEU A 249 -22.27 -6.89 -20.20
N ILE A 250 -23.25 -7.78 -20.18
CA ILE A 250 -23.16 -9.03 -19.44
C ILE A 250 -23.04 -10.14 -20.49
N ALA A 251 -22.04 -11.00 -20.30
CA ALA A 251 -21.86 -12.12 -21.19
C ALA A 251 -23.08 -13.06 -21.10
N ILE A 252 -23.60 -13.45 -22.25
CA ILE A 252 -24.65 -14.45 -22.38
C ILE A 252 -23.97 -15.72 -22.88
N ASP A 253 -24.21 -16.83 -22.18
CA ASP A 253 -23.82 -18.14 -22.68
C ASP A 253 -24.77 -18.50 -23.84
N VAL A 254 -24.21 -18.65 -25.02
CA VAL A 254 -24.98 -19.01 -26.23
C VAL A 254 -25.07 -20.52 -26.45
N GLY A 255 -24.51 -21.31 -25.50
CA GLY A 255 -24.45 -22.76 -25.58
C GLY A 255 -23.60 -23.25 -26.77
N ASP A 256 -22.95 -24.39 -26.61
CA ASP A 256 -22.25 -25.10 -27.70
C ASP A 256 -23.25 -25.73 -28.70
#